data_0327211f5de89e49b154007ccb66b854
#
_entry.id   0327211f5de89e49b154007ccb66b854
#
_cell.length_a   1.000
_cell.length_b   1.000
_cell.length_c   1.000
_cell.angle_alpha   90.00
_cell.angle_beta   90.00
_cell.angle_gamma   90.00
#
_symmetry.space_group_name_H-M   'P 1'
#
loop_
_entity.id
_entity.type
_entity.pdbx_description
1 polymer ?
#
loop_
_entity_poly.entity_id
_entity_poly.type
_entity_poly.pdbx_seq_one_letter_code
_entity_poly.pdbx_strand_id
1 'polypeptide(L)'
;MGECLLVRRGGEVKKLPILNASYPANASIWSGNGATFKVEIAVDGVPNAYAYQWYRDGAIWTNATASSVTWNDASVGSHSVYCVVTNAAGSVKSRTAALTVTSPMPVYTYTGSSIFVNEGSNNWNLRLNSSGTLKFTSFGNWNGVVDLFVLAGGGAGANAGGTAVGGGGYYMTVNQKQLSLNTSYAVTVGNGATAVGNSGSASSAMDTTVNGGGAATSGSTGYASCQVTSPSGSGGNVYYYASLSANGVSIGSGVQTVNLYYPITTGKHTNGLTLYKGRTGWYRCSVNSVGTVTFDAGTNGTGAAATKIFGTGDTVSGPGETSNASRLGQGGGTSGIRGGNGLVVVRNAR
;
A
#
# COMPACT_ATOMS: atom_id res chain seq x y z
N MET A 1 -61.56 11.87 9.03
CA MET A 1 -62.45 10.89 9.65
C MET A 1 -62.73 9.81 8.63
N GLY A 2 -62.11 8.63 8.76
CA GLY A 2 -62.29 7.51 7.83
C GLY A 2 -63.54 6.75 8.23
N GLU A 3 -64.51 6.68 7.34
CA GLU A 3 -65.74 5.87 7.56
C GLU A 3 -65.40 4.39 7.66
N CYS A 4 -65.87 3.77 8.74
CA CYS A 4 -65.80 2.33 8.96
C CYS A 4 -66.89 1.66 8.15
N LEU A 5 -66.57 1.03 6.99
CA LEU A 5 -67.54 0.29 6.18
C LEU A 5 -68.01 -0.95 6.92
N LEU A 6 -69.27 -0.98 7.37
CA LEU A 6 -69.91 -2.12 7.99
C LEU A 6 -70.59 -2.95 6.88
N VAL A 7 -70.08 -4.11 6.54
CA VAL A 7 -70.76 -5.08 5.64
C VAL A 7 -71.52 -6.11 6.47
N ARG A 8 -72.86 -6.04 6.49
CA ARG A 8 -73.72 -7.11 7.07
C ARG A 8 -74.04 -8.16 6.01
N ARG A 9 -73.52 -9.39 6.17
CA ARG A 9 -74.11 -10.59 5.60
C ARG A 9 -74.09 -11.69 6.67
N GLY A 10 -75.26 -12.16 7.10
CA GLY A 10 -75.41 -13.31 7.96
C GLY A 10 -74.93 -13.16 9.42
N GLY A 11 -75.33 -12.11 10.14
CA GLY A 11 -75.18 -12.04 11.59
C GLY A 11 -73.80 -11.68 12.18
N GLU A 12 -72.70 -11.84 11.51
CA GLU A 12 -71.35 -11.47 12.00
C GLU A 12 -70.91 -10.10 11.46
N VAL A 13 -70.57 -9.21 12.37
CA VAL A 13 -69.94 -7.91 12.02
C VAL A 13 -68.49 -8.13 11.69
N LYS A 14 -68.08 -7.91 10.43
CA LYS A 14 -66.67 -7.93 10.03
C LYS A 14 -66.14 -6.54 9.86
N LYS A 15 -64.93 -6.27 10.38
CA LYS A 15 -64.31 -4.96 10.37
C LYS A 15 -62.82 -5.08 10.03
N LEU A 16 -62.33 -4.22 9.13
CA LEU A 16 -60.90 -4.10 8.83
C LEU A 16 -60.15 -3.50 10.02
N PRO A 17 -58.89 -3.87 10.27
CA PRO A 17 -58.03 -3.15 11.23
C PRO A 17 -57.69 -1.76 10.74
N ILE A 18 -57.40 -0.86 11.66
CA ILE A 18 -56.78 0.43 11.38
C ILE A 18 -55.32 0.29 11.78
N LEU A 19 -54.41 0.48 10.82
CA LEU A 19 -52.96 0.40 11.07
C LEU A 19 -52.48 1.76 11.62
N ASN A 20 -51.45 1.70 12.47
CA ASN A 20 -50.76 2.90 12.93
C ASN A 20 -49.99 3.52 11.73
N ALA A 21 -50.38 4.77 11.40
CA ALA A 21 -49.85 5.48 10.23
C ALA A 21 -48.35 5.81 10.31
N SER A 22 -47.74 5.68 11.50
CA SER A 22 -46.29 5.88 11.68
C SER A 22 -45.45 4.67 11.28
N TYR A 23 -46.04 3.49 11.05
CA TYR A 23 -45.31 2.26 10.77
C TYR A 23 -45.69 1.64 9.41
N PRO A 24 -44.69 0.97 8.74
CA PRO A 24 -43.29 0.89 9.10
C PRO A 24 -42.58 2.24 9.03
N ALA A 25 -41.65 2.52 9.95
CA ALA A 25 -40.84 3.74 9.94
C ALA A 25 -39.76 3.68 8.85
N ASN A 26 -39.37 4.86 8.33
CA ASN A 26 -38.19 4.93 7.45
C ASN A 26 -36.94 4.52 8.21
N ALA A 27 -35.96 3.96 7.50
CA ALA A 27 -34.68 3.55 8.06
C ALA A 27 -33.51 3.98 7.17
N SER A 28 -32.35 4.20 7.78
CA SER A 28 -31.08 4.41 7.09
C SER A 28 -30.03 3.54 7.73
N ILE A 29 -29.33 2.75 6.94
CA ILE A 29 -28.30 1.80 7.41
C ILE A 29 -27.07 1.85 6.52
N TRP A 30 -25.97 1.31 7.04
CA TRP A 30 -24.81 0.95 6.21
C TRP A 30 -25.03 -0.42 5.57
N SER A 31 -24.52 -0.63 4.35
CA SER A 31 -24.53 -1.93 3.69
C SER A 31 -23.85 -2.99 4.58
N GLY A 32 -24.50 -4.14 4.69
CA GLY A 32 -24.11 -5.23 5.60
C GLY A 32 -24.79 -5.18 6.97
N ASN A 33 -25.50 -4.11 7.30
CA ASN A 33 -26.33 -4.04 8.51
C ASN A 33 -27.80 -4.41 8.20
N GLY A 34 -28.55 -4.88 9.22
CA GLY A 34 -29.95 -5.18 9.11
C GLY A 34 -30.84 -3.98 9.44
N ALA A 35 -31.97 -3.84 8.73
CA ALA A 35 -33.04 -2.89 9.05
C ALA A 35 -34.29 -3.65 9.45
N THR A 36 -34.84 -3.35 10.64
CA THR A 36 -36.07 -3.99 11.14
C THR A 36 -37.26 -3.09 10.90
N PHE A 37 -38.29 -3.64 10.29
CA PHE A 37 -39.57 -2.99 10.03
C PHE A 37 -40.68 -3.71 10.79
N LYS A 38 -41.64 -2.96 11.34
CA LYS A 38 -42.82 -3.50 12.00
C LYS A 38 -44.08 -2.78 11.52
N VAL A 39 -45.23 -3.42 11.66
CA VAL A 39 -46.55 -2.79 11.60
C VAL A 39 -47.20 -2.90 12.96
N GLU A 40 -48.05 -1.94 13.27
CA GLU A 40 -48.84 -1.89 14.48
C GLU A 40 -50.33 -1.70 14.13
N ILE A 41 -51.17 -2.41 14.83
CA ILE A 41 -52.62 -2.24 14.77
C ILE A 41 -52.99 -1.13 15.74
N ALA A 42 -53.53 -0.01 15.23
CA ALA A 42 -54.00 1.11 16.06
C ALA A 42 -55.42 0.86 16.59
N VAL A 43 -56.26 0.20 15.77
CA VAL A 43 -57.60 -0.23 16.16
C VAL A 43 -57.86 -1.61 15.60
N ASP A 44 -58.25 -2.53 16.47
CA ASP A 44 -58.51 -3.90 16.07
C ASP A 44 -59.65 -4.03 15.06
N GLY A 45 -59.45 -4.95 14.13
CA GLY A 45 -60.52 -5.43 13.24
C GLY A 45 -61.39 -6.51 13.90
N VAL A 46 -62.39 -6.95 13.20
CA VAL A 46 -63.24 -8.09 13.62
C VAL A 46 -63.28 -9.11 12.49
N PRO A 47 -62.82 -10.33 12.70
CA PRO A 47 -62.06 -10.82 13.87
C PRO A 47 -60.66 -10.19 13.94
N ASN A 48 -60.06 -10.23 15.14
CA ASN A 48 -58.71 -9.71 15.41
C ASN A 48 -57.59 -10.76 15.13
N ALA A 49 -57.84 -11.69 14.21
CA ALA A 49 -56.86 -12.64 13.72
C ALA A 49 -56.25 -12.10 12.40
N TYR A 50 -54.95 -11.89 12.40
CA TYR A 50 -54.26 -11.19 11.30
C TYR A 50 -53.24 -12.10 10.63
N ALA A 51 -53.19 -12.07 9.28
CA ALA A 51 -52.10 -12.52 8.46
C ALA A 51 -51.36 -11.31 7.92
N TYR A 52 -50.00 -11.45 7.85
CA TYR A 52 -49.10 -10.40 7.37
C TYR A 52 -48.39 -10.88 6.11
N GLN A 53 -48.20 -10.01 5.15
CA GLN A 53 -47.33 -10.22 3.99
C GLN A 53 -46.54 -8.94 3.71
N TRP A 54 -45.23 -9.05 3.81
CA TRP A 54 -44.33 -7.94 3.51
C TRP A 54 -43.96 -7.90 2.04
N TYR A 55 -43.64 -6.72 1.58
CA TYR A 55 -43.17 -6.42 0.24
C TYR A 55 -41.92 -5.55 0.32
N ARG A 56 -40.95 -5.84 -0.54
CA ARG A 56 -39.74 -5.03 -0.75
C ARG A 56 -39.63 -4.64 -2.22
N ASP A 57 -39.40 -3.36 -2.49
CA ASP A 57 -39.32 -2.79 -3.85
C ASP A 57 -40.50 -3.19 -4.76
N GLY A 58 -41.68 -3.27 -4.20
CA GLY A 58 -42.92 -3.64 -4.88
C GLY A 58 -43.13 -5.14 -5.08
N ALA A 59 -42.14 -5.98 -4.82
CA ALA A 59 -42.22 -7.44 -4.94
C ALA A 59 -42.57 -8.12 -3.61
N ILE A 60 -43.24 -9.28 -3.66
CA ILE A 60 -43.49 -10.11 -2.48
C ILE A 60 -42.17 -10.51 -1.84
N TRP A 61 -42.08 -10.26 -0.52
CA TRP A 61 -40.97 -10.74 0.28
C TRP A 61 -41.33 -12.13 0.83
N THR A 62 -40.81 -13.17 0.17
CA THR A 62 -41.11 -14.58 0.48
C THR A 62 -40.80 -14.88 1.96
N ASN A 63 -41.72 -15.60 2.62
CA ASN A 63 -41.67 -16.01 4.03
C ASN A 63 -41.67 -14.85 5.04
N ALA A 64 -41.91 -13.61 4.61
CA ALA A 64 -42.01 -12.45 5.50
C ALA A 64 -43.48 -12.27 5.93
N THR A 65 -43.93 -13.07 6.91
CA THR A 65 -45.33 -13.19 7.34
C THR A 65 -45.55 -12.87 8.82
N ALA A 66 -44.57 -12.33 9.51
CA ALA A 66 -44.69 -11.87 10.89
C ALA A 66 -45.08 -10.37 10.95
N SER A 67 -45.49 -9.88 12.13
CA SER A 67 -45.78 -8.45 12.35
C SER A 67 -44.54 -7.55 12.25
N SER A 68 -43.35 -8.15 12.28
CA SER A 68 -42.07 -7.48 12.04
C SER A 68 -41.14 -8.34 11.20
N VAL A 69 -40.25 -7.70 10.43
CA VAL A 69 -39.25 -8.36 9.57
C VAL A 69 -37.95 -7.60 9.61
N THR A 70 -36.82 -8.30 9.41
CA THR A 70 -35.51 -7.68 9.29
C THR A 70 -34.92 -7.94 7.91
N TRP A 71 -34.51 -6.89 7.23
CA TRP A 71 -33.81 -6.95 5.93
C TRP A 71 -32.31 -6.83 6.15
N ASN A 72 -31.55 -7.95 6.02
CA ASN A 72 -30.11 -8.01 6.31
C ASN A 72 -29.21 -7.83 5.07
N ASP A 73 -29.76 -8.02 3.88
CA ASP A 73 -29.04 -8.12 2.60
C ASP A 73 -29.41 -7.03 1.60
N ALA A 74 -29.91 -5.89 2.09
CA ALA A 74 -30.28 -4.78 1.21
C ALA A 74 -29.05 -4.19 0.52
N SER A 75 -29.08 -4.07 -0.81
CA SER A 75 -28.04 -3.46 -1.60
C SER A 75 -27.92 -1.96 -1.35
N VAL A 76 -26.77 -1.37 -1.68
CA VAL A 76 -26.61 0.09 -1.62
C VAL A 76 -27.61 0.77 -2.56
N GLY A 77 -28.34 1.76 -2.04
CA GLY A 77 -29.36 2.48 -2.76
C GLY A 77 -30.57 2.83 -1.92
N SER A 78 -31.65 3.23 -2.59
CA SER A 78 -32.95 3.54 -1.98
C SER A 78 -33.92 2.41 -2.26
N HIS A 79 -34.56 1.91 -1.22
CA HIS A 79 -35.50 0.80 -1.24
C HIS A 79 -36.82 1.20 -0.60
N SER A 80 -37.86 0.41 -0.89
CA SER A 80 -39.19 0.59 -0.34
C SER A 80 -39.68 -0.66 0.39
N VAL A 81 -40.35 -0.49 1.53
CA VAL A 81 -40.89 -1.59 2.33
C VAL A 81 -42.32 -1.26 2.78
N TYR A 82 -43.27 -2.19 2.59
CA TYR A 82 -44.60 -2.11 3.15
C TYR A 82 -45.14 -3.47 3.52
N CYS A 83 -46.17 -3.51 4.34
CA CYS A 83 -46.87 -4.71 4.74
C CYS A 83 -48.35 -4.64 4.33
N VAL A 84 -48.91 -5.75 3.89
CA VAL A 84 -50.35 -5.97 3.76
C VAL A 84 -50.83 -6.80 4.93
N VAL A 85 -51.76 -6.30 5.71
CA VAL A 85 -52.38 -6.97 6.84
C VAL A 85 -53.77 -7.41 6.45
N THR A 86 -54.09 -8.68 6.64
CA THR A 86 -55.34 -9.30 6.21
C THR A 86 -56.07 -9.93 7.40
N ASN A 87 -57.37 -9.75 7.47
CA ASN A 87 -58.29 -10.50 8.34
C ASN A 87 -59.50 -11.01 7.53
N ALA A 88 -60.49 -11.61 8.17
CA ALA A 88 -61.67 -12.16 7.48
C ALA A 88 -62.56 -11.04 6.86
N ALA A 89 -62.35 -9.77 7.16
CA ALA A 89 -63.04 -8.65 6.52
C ALA A 89 -62.34 -8.18 5.23
N GLY A 90 -61.04 -8.50 5.02
CA GLY A 90 -60.25 -8.10 3.87
C GLY A 90 -58.84 -7.68 4.24
N SER A 91 -58.19 -6.91 3.40
CA SER A 91 -56.79 -6.52 3.53
C SER A 91 -56.59 -4.99 3.59
N VAL A 92 -55.64 -4.56 4.39
CA VAL A 92 -55.19 -3.16 4.49
C VAL A 92 -53.70 -3.07 4.26
N LYS A 93 -53.29 -2.15 3.39
CA LYS A 93 -51.87 -1.85 3.12
C LYS A 93 -51.38 -0.81 4.12
N SER A 94 -50.21 -1.04 4.73
CA SER A 94 -49.52 -0.04 5.53
C SER A 94 -49.01 1.14 4.69
N ARG A 95 -48.50 2.17 5.35
CA ARG A 95 -47.64 3.14 4.66
C ARG A 95 -46.43 2.41 4.05
N THR A 96 -45.85 3.02 3.01
CA THR A 96 -44.57 2.57 2.46
C THR A 96 -43.44 3.32 3.18
N ALA A 97 -42.54 2.56 3.81
CA ALA A 97 -41.28 3.09 4.39
C ALA A 97 -40.19 3.16 3.34
N ALA A 98 -39.36 4.16 3.42
CA ALA A 98 -38.11 4.24 2.68
C ALA A 98 -36.98 3.61 3.52
N LEU A 99 -36.14 2.78 2.87
CA LEU A 99 -34.87 2.30 3.40
C LEU A 99 -33.74 2.89 2.54
N THR A 100 -32.84 3.64 3.17
CA THR A 100 -31.62 4.12 2.52
C THR A 100 -30.44 3.30 2.98
N VAL A 101 -29.77 2.63 2.04
CA VAL A 101 -28.55 1.84 2.31
C VAL A 101 -27.35 2.57 1.72
N THR A 102 -26.36 2.87 2.55
CA THR A 102 -25.17 3.61 2.17
C THR A 102 -23.96 2.68 2.19
N SER A 103 -22.99 2.88 1.27
CA SER A 103 -21.73 2.15 1.31
C SER A 103 -20.90 2.57 2.52
N PRO A 104 -20.34 1.63 3.29
CA PRO A 104 -19.40 1.96 4.36
C PRO A 104 -18.02 2.37 3.82
N MET A 105 -17.72 2.06 2.54
CA MET A 105 -16.43 2.39 1.93
C MET A 105 -16.37 3.84 1.46
N PRO A 106 -15.17 4.45 1.46
CA PRO A 106 -15.02 5.80 0.95
C PRO A 106 -15.21 5.87 -0.56
N VAL A 107 -15.68 7.03 -1.03
CA VAL A 107 -15.71 7.37 -2.47
C VAL A 107 -14.63 8.41 -2.72
N TYR A 108 -13.76 8.13 -3.69
CA TYR A 108 -12.63 8.99 -4.03
C TYR A 108 -12.42 9.09 -5.54
N THR A 109 -11.65 10.09 -5.96
CA THR A 109 -11.08 10.21 -7.29
C THR A 109 -9.56 10.30 -7.17
N TYR A 110 -8.86 9.67 -8.10
CA TYR A 110 -7.41 9.78 -8.24
C TYR A 110 -7.02 9.90 -9.71
N THR A 111 -6.18 10.88 -10.05
CA THR A 111 -5.78 11.11 -11.44
C THR A 111 -4.62 10.24 -11.89
N GLY A 112 -3.89 9.62 -10.96
CA GLY A 112 -2.83 8.66 -11.22
C GLY A 112 -3.31 7.20 -11.19
N SER A 113 -2.36 6.27 -11.24
CA SER A 113 -2.64 4.83 -11.08
C SER A 113 -2.79 4.47 -9.61
N SER A 114 -3.89 3.80 -9.25
CA SER A 114 -4.15 3.36 -7.90
C SER A 114 -4.80 1.98 -7.84
N ILE A 115 -4.67 1.34 -6.68
CA ILE A 115 -5.34 0.07 -6.35
C ILE A 115 -6.03 0.25 -5.00
N PHE A 116 -7.35 0.10 -4.99
CA PHE A 116 -8.15 0.07 -3.76
C PHE A 116 -8.32 -1.37 -3.30
N VAL A 117 -8.04 -1.65 -2.03
CA VAL A 117 -8.20 -2.96 -1.41
C VAL A 117 -9.18 -2.83 -0.25
N ASN A 118 -10.31 -3.54 -0.34
CA ASN A 118 -11.20 -3.75 0.78
C ASN A 118 -10.65 -4.93 1.61
N GLU A 119 -10.24 -4.66 2.85
CA GLU A 119 -9.64 -5.65 3.74
C GLU A 119 -10.67 -6.33 4.67
N GLY A 120 -11.94 -6.04 4.48
CA GLY A 120 -13.03 -6.51 5.33
C GLY A 120 -13.19 -5.71 6.64
N SER A 121 -14.27 -5.97 7.38
CA SER A 121 -14.58 -5.29 8.65
C SER A 121 -14.49 -3.76 8.59
N ASN A 122 -14.91 -3.17 7.46
CA ASN A 122 -14.80 -1.74 7.14
C ASN A 122 -13.36 -1.21 7.04
N ASN A 123 -12.36 -2.08 6.98
CA ASN A 123 -10.98 -1.71 6.73
C ASN A 123 -10.68 -1.68 5.23
N TRP A 124 -9.87 -0.72 4.85
CA TRP A 124 -9.43 -0.55 3.46
C TRP A 124 -8.03 0.06 3.40
N ASN A 125 -7.36 -0.15 2.28
CA ASN A 125 -6.18 0.60 1.89
C ASN A 125 -6.27 1.02 0.42
N LEU A 126 -5.60 2.12 0.10
CA LEU A 126 -5.48 2.70 -1.22
C LEU A 126 -4.00 2.86 -1.55
N ARG A 127 -3.50 2.06 -2.48
CA ARG A 127 -2.12 2.13 -2.99
C ARG A 127 -2.08 3.07 -4.18
N LEU A 128 -1.25 4.10 -4.13
CA LEU A 128 -1.04 5.11 -5.16
C LEU A 128 0.32 4.84 -5.81
N ASN A 129 0.29 4.30 -7.04
CA ASN A 129 1.48 3.77 -7.72
C ASN A 129 2.14 4.76 -8.68
N SER A 130 1.50 5.89 -8.97
CA SER A 130 2.06 6.99 -9.74
C SER A 130 1.58 8.33 -9.18
N SER A 131 2.24 9.42 -9.54
CA SER A 131 1.84 10.76 -9.12
C SER A 131 0.45 11.13 -9.63
N GLY A 132 -0.27 11.93 -8.85
CA GLY A 132 -1.62 12.36 -9.17
C GLY A 132 -2.24 13.24 -8.10
N THR A 133 -3.54 13.46 -8.18
CA THR A 133 -4.33 14.21 -7.20
C THR A 133 -5.40 13.30 -6.63
N LEU A 134 -5.40 13.15 -5.30
CA LEU A 134 -6.38 12.39 -4.53
C LEU A 134 -7.44 13.33 -3.95
N LYS A 135 -8.71 12.95 -4.07
CA LYS A 135 -9.83 13.67 -3.48
C LYS A 135 -10.88 12.69 -3.01
N PHE A 136 -11.29 12.78 -1.74
CA PHE A 136 -12.42 12.04 -1.20
C PHE A 136 -13.70 12.86 -1.32
N THR A 137 -14.74 12.26 -1.92
CA THR A 137 -16.07 12.86 -2.05
C THR A 137 -17.08 12.32 -1.03
N SER A 138 -16.78 11.16 -0.45
CA SER A 138 -17.50 10.60 0.69
C SER A 138 -16.52 9.80 1.55
N PHE A 139 -16.67 9.87 2.87
CA PHE A 139 -15.91 9.03 3.79
C PHE A 139 -16.59 7.69 4.08
N GLY A 140 -17.82 7.47 3.60
CA GLY A 140 -18.61 6.32 4.02
C GLY A 140 -18.91 6.36 5.51
N ASN A 141 -18.70 5.27 6.24
CA ASN A 141 -18.84 5.22 7.70
C ASN A 141 -17.56 5.59 8.46
N TRP A 142 -16.52 6.00 7.74
CA TRP A 142 -15.23 6.37 8.30
C TRP A 142 -15.19 7.88 8.64
N ASN A 143 -14.43 8.25 9.67
CA ASN A 143 -14.38 9.62 10.22
C ASN A 143 -13.41 10.58 9.51
N GLY A 144 -12.79 10.16 8.42
CA GLY A 144 -11.82 10.95 7.67
C GLY A 144 -10.38 10.90 8.21
N VAL A 145 -10.09 10.06 9.22
CA VAL A 145 -8.74 9.92 9.77
C VAL A 145 -8.00 8.76 9.10
N VAL A 146 -6.83 8.99 8.52
CA VAL A 146 -6.00 7.99 7.83
C VAL A 146 -4.68 7.76 8.53
N ASP A 147 -4.11 6.57 8.30
CA ASP A 147 -2.67 6.33 8.36
C ASP A 147 -2.09 6.42 6.96
N LEU A 148 -0.94 7.08 6.85
CA LEU A 148 -0.23 7.32 5.60
C LEU A 148 1.14 6.66 5.65
N PHE A 149 1.52 5.95 4.59
CA PHE A 149 2.87 5.46 4.36
C PHE A 149 3.39 6.06 3.05
N VAL A 150 4.48 6.80 3.13
CA VAL A 150 5.14 7.44 1.98
C VAL A 150 6.51 6.82 1.79
N LEU A 151 6.81 6.33 0.60
CA LEU A 151 8.06 5.70 0.20
C LEU A 151 8.61 6.39 -1.05
N ALA A 152 9.85 6.82 -1.01
CA ALA A 152 10.54 7.41 -2.16
C ALA A 152 11.21 6.35 -3.06
N GLY A 153 11.66 6.77 -4.23
CA GLY A 153 12.42 5.93 -5.15
C GLY A 153 13.82 5.61 -4.66
N GLY A 154 14.34 4.44 -5.00
CA GLY A 154 15.70 4.00 -4.71
C GLY A 154 16.74 4.61 -5.64
N GLY A 155 17.97 4.79 -5.17
CA GLY A 155 19.11 5.31 -5.94
C GLY A 155 19.69 4.26 -6.90
N ALA A 156 20.46 4.71 -7.88
CA ALA A 156 21.18 3.86 -8.82
C ALA A 156 22.32 3.10 -8.15
N GLY A 157 22.53 1.86 -8.57
CA GLY A 157 23.73 1.10 -8.29
C GLY A 157 24.90 1.48 -9.18
N ALA A 158 26.09 0.96 -8.90
CA ALA A 158 27.25 1.09 -9.76
C ALA A 158 27.09 0.23 -11.01
N ASN A 159 27.72 0.64 -12.12
CA ASN A 159 27.71 -0.10 -13.37
C ASN A 159 28.54 -1.42 -13.27
N ALA A 160 28.33 -2.34 -14.21
CA ALA A 160 29.06 -3.61 -14.32
C ALA A 160 30.55 -3.43 -14.05
N GLY A 161 31.10 -4.11 -13.03
CA GLY A 161 32.46 -3.94 -12.53
C GLY A 161 32.61 -2.99 -11.33
N GLY A 162 31.56 -2.22 -10.97
CA GLY A 162 31.48 -1.50 -9.72
C GLY A 162 31.01 -2.38 -8.56
N THR A 163 31.33 -1.95 -7.36
CA THR A 163 31.12 -2.75 -6.15
C THR A 163 30.06 -2.17 -5.23
N ALA A 164 29.62 -0.97 -5.54
CA ALA A 164 28.71 -0.23 -4.70
C ALA A 164 27.25 -0.33 -5.17
N VAL A 165 26.37 -0.38 -4.23
CA VAL A 165 24.91 -0.50 -4.42
C VAL A 165 24.22 0.83 -4.15
N GLY A 166 23.12 1.10 -4.85
CA GLY A 166 22.28 2.26 -4.57
C GLY A 166 21.61 2.17 -3.20
N GLY A 167 21.37 3.31 -2.60
CA GLY A 167 20.62 3.44 -1.36
C GLY A 167 19.14 3.22 -1.56
N GLY A 168 18.44 2.64 -0.57
CA GLY A 168 16.99 2.55 -0.54
C GLY A 168 16.35 3.92 -0.40
N GLY A 169 15.19 4.11 -1.02
CA GLY A 169 14.37 5.31 -0.81
C GLY A 169 13.94 5.43 0.65
N TYR A 170 13.96 6.63 1.17
CA TYR A 170 13.48 6.91 2.53
C TYR A 170 11.97 6.72 2.59
N TYR A 171 11.47 6.41 3.75
CA TYR A 171 10.04 6.23 4.01
C TYR A 171 9.62 6.90 5.30
N MET A 172 8.34 7.19 5.41
CA MET A 172 7.72 7.72 6.62
C MET A 172 6.32 7.13 6.79
N THR A 173 5.96 6.78 8.02
CA THR A 173 4.60 6.47 8.43
C THR A 173 4.06 7.64 9.24
N VAL A 174 2.90 8.16 8.87
CA VAL A 174 2.16 9.18 9.62
C VAL A 174 0.84 8.57 10.02
N ASN A 175 0.60 8.49 11.31
CA ASN A 175 -0.64 7.95 11.84
C ASN A 175 -1.62 9.09 12.16
N GLN A 176 -2.92 8.78 12.12
CA GLN A 176 -4.00 9.66 12.56
C GLN A 176 -4.05 11.03 11.82
N LYS A 177 -3.76 11.05 10.51
CA LYS A 177 -3.88 12.25 9.70
C LYS A 177 -5.34 12.53 9.37
N GLN A 178 -5.87 13.67 9.81
CA GLN A 178 -7.23 14.10 9.47
C GLN A 178 -7.29 14.62 8.04
N LEU A 179 -8.24 14.12 7.25
CA LEU A 179 -8.55 14.60 5.90
C LEU A 179 -9.87 15.35 5.87
N SER A 180 -10.06 16.17 4.85
CA SER A 180 -11.30 16.91 4.59
C SER A 180 -11.94 16.43 3.28
N LEU A 181 -13.27 16.36 3.27
CA LEU A 181 -14.03 16.04 2.05
C LEU A 181 -13.84 17.12 1.00
N ASN A 182 -13.85 16.72 -0.24
CA ASN A 182 -13.74 17.58 -1.41
C ASN A 182 -12.43 18.39 -1.51
N THR A 183 -11.45 18.12 -0.64
CA THR A 183 -10.12 18.70 -0.69
C THR A 183 -9.24 17.89 -1.64
N SER A 184 -8.50 18.58 -2.49
CA SER A 184 -7.55 17.98 -3.42
C SER A 184 -6.18 17.85 -2.73
N TYR A 185 -5.66 16.63 -2.64
CA TYR A 185 -4.35 16.32 -2.09
C TYR A 185 -3.40 15.94 -3.23
N ALA A 186 -2.39 16.75 -3.48
CA ALA A 186 -1.33 16.42 -4.41
C ALA A 186 -0.51 15.23 -3.88
N VAL A 187 -0.24 14.26 -4.74
CA VAL A 187 0.58 13.09 -4.43
C VAL A 187 1.70 13.01 -5.47
N THR A 188 2.93 12.95 -5.01
CA THR A 188 4.11 12.65 -5.83
C THR A 188 4.63 11.28 -5.45
N VAL A 189 4.75 10.40 -6.42
CA VAL A 189 5.40 9.09 -6.28
C VAL A 189 6.73 9.17 -7.00
N GLY A 190 7.82 9.09 -6.25
CA GLY A 190 9.18 9.21 -6.77
C GLY A 190 9.58 8.02 -7.62
N ASN A 191 10.21 8.27 -8.75
CA ASN A 191 10.78 7.22 -9.59
C ASN A 191 12.10 6.72 -8.98
N GLY A 192 12.36 5.42 -9.14
CA GLY A 192 13.69 4.87 -8.93
C GLY A 192 14.66 5.40 -9.98
N ALA A 193 15.92 5.50 -9.62
CA ALA A 193 16.96 5.94 -10.53
C ALA A 193 17.12 4.96 -11.70
N THR A 194 17.38 5.47 -12.90
CA THR A 194 17.51 4.67 -14.14
C THR A 194 18.92 4.67 -14.72
N ALA A 195 19.80 5.53 -14.22
CA ALA A 195 21.19 5.65 -14.70
C ALA A 195 22.18 5.79 -13.53
N VAL A 196 23.41 5.35 -13.76
CA VAL A 196 24.54 5.47 -12.82
C VAL A 196 24.69 6.95 -12.39
N GLY A 197 24.98 7.15 -11.11
CA GLY A 197 25.15 8.49 -10.54
C GLY A 197 23.87 9.22 -10.20
N ASN A 198 22.69 8.67 -10.53
CA ASN A 198 21.42 9.28 -10.22
C ASN A 198 20.85 8.76 -8.90
N SER A 199 20.37 9.68 -8.08
CA SER A 199 19.53 9.36 -6.92
C SER A 199 18.10 9.07 -7.34
N GLY A 200 17.38 8.32 -6.51
CA GLY A 200 15.94 8.18 -6.64
C GLY A 200 15.23 9.52 -6.40
N SER A 201 14.01 9.64 -6.90
CA SER A 201 13.21 10.85 -6.71
C SER A 201 12.45 10.80 -5.38
N ALA A 202 12.17 11.97 -4.82
CA ALA A 202 11.36 12.12 -3.62
C ALA A 202 9.90 11.73 -3.86
N SER A 203 9.23 11.26 -2.81
CA SER A 203 7.77 11.09 -2.77
C SER A 203 7.15 12.03 -1.76
N SER A 204 5.95 12.50 -2.03
CA SER A 204 5.21 13.36 -1.10
C SER A 204 3.71 13.13 -1.16
N ALA A 205 3.03 13.27 -0.02
CA ALA A 205 1.58 13.28 0.08
C ALA A 205 1.15 13.96 1.39
N MET A 206 0.09 14.77 1.35
CA MET A 206 -0.56 15.30 2.57
C MET A 206 0.45 15.92 3.57
N ASP A 207 1.29 16.86 3.10
CA ASP A 207 2.35 17.58 3.85
C ASP A 207 3.52 16.69 4.33
N THR A 208 3.59 15.44 3.88
CA THR A 208 4.67 14.52 4.19
C THR A 208 5.56 14.35 2.95
N THR A 209 6.86 14.57 3.10
CA THR A 209 7.84 14.37 2.01
C THR A 209 8.98 13.50 2.50
N VAL A 210 9.41 12.55 1.67
CA VAL A 210 10.57 11.69 1.90
C VAL A 210 11.52 11.73 0.71
N ASN A 211 12.82 11.71 0.97
CA ASN A 211 13.84 11.81 -0.06
C ASN A 211 14.10 10.46 -0.75
N GLY A 212 14.53 10.51 -2.00
CA GLY A 212 15.02 9.33 -2.71
C GLY A 212 16.32 8.79 -2.13
N GLY A 213 16.57 7.51 -2.38
CA GLY A 213 17.85 6.89 -2.06
C GLY A 213 18.98 7.46 -2.90
N GLY A 214 20.16 7.61 -2.30
CA GLY A 214 21.35 8.14 -2.97
C GLY A 214 21.91 7.18 -4.02
N ALA A 215 22.54 7.74 -5.04
CA ALA A 215 23.31 6.95 -6.01
C ALA A 215 24.53 6.32 -5.37
N ALA A 216 24.89 5.14 -5.85
CA ALA A 216 26.23 4.60 -5.62
C ALA A 216 27.26 5.42 -6.41
N THR A 217 28.41 5.65 -5.82
CA THR A 217 29.57 6.14 -6.58
C THR A 217 30.37 4.93 -7.06
N SER A 218 30.55 4.79 -8.37
CA SER A 218 31.53 3.86 -8.88
C SER A 218 32.92 4.36 -8.49
N GLY A 219 33.69 3.56 -7.78
CA GLY A 219 35.13 3.78 -7.72
C GLY A 219 35.68 3.91 -9.15
N SER A 220 36.74 4.62 -9.34
CA SER A 220 37.33 4.91 -10.66
C SER A 220 37.45 3.65 -11.55
N THR A 221 36.98 3.75 -12.81
CA THR A 221 36.92 2.67 -13.78
C THR A 221 38.29 2.33 -14.41
N GLY A 222 39.36 2.42 -13.67
CA GLY A 222 40.67 1.94 -14.13
C GLY A 222 40.85 0.50 -13.72
N TYR A 223 40.97 -0.42 -14.64
CA TYR A 223 41.69 -1.64 -14.39
C TYR A 223 43.11 -1.20 -14.04
N ALA A 224 43.42 -1.06 -12.79
CA ALA A 224 44.80 -0.98 -12.39
C ALA A 224 45.35 -2.43 -12.45
N SER A 225 45.85 -2.83 -13.57
CA SER A 225 46.92 -3.79 -13.53
C SER A 225 48.02 -3.12 -12.70
N CYS A 226 48.23 -3.61 -11.47
CA CYS A 226 49.35 -3.20 -10.67
C CYS A 226 50.61 -3.77 -11.34
N GLN A 227 51.00 -3.25 -12.50
CA GLN A 227 52.16 -3.66 -13.19
C GLN A 227 53.27 -2.67 -12.86
N VAL A 228 54.07 -2.99 -11.89
CA VAL A 228 55.37 -2.38 -11.71
C VAL A 228 56.39 -3.25 -12.42
N THR A 229 56.83 -2.83 -13.56
CA THR A 229 57.90 -3.52 -14.30
C THR A 229 59.17 -3.55 -13.47
N SER A 230 59.60 -4.77 -13.15
CA SER A 230 60.96 -4.98 -12.65
C SER A 230 61.97 -4.70 -13.75
N PRO A 231 63.08 -4.08 -13.47
CA PRO A 231 64.10 -3.79 -14.46
C PRO A 231 64.95 -4.99 -14.93
N SER A 232 64.70 -6.21 -14.46
CA SER A 232 65.43 -7.35 -15.00
C SER A 232 64.87 -8.68 -14.53
N GLY A 233 64.32 -9.51 -15.44
CA GLY A 233 63.99 -10.91 -15.18
C GLY A 233 62.89 -11.45 -16.06
N SER A 234 63.20 -12.38 -16.89
CA SER A 234 62.31 -13.09 -17.77
C SER A 234 61.24 -13.88 -17.03
N GLY A 235 60.01 -13.67 -17.37
CA GLY A 235 58.94 -14.64 -17.18
C GLY A 235 58.15 -14.55 -15.90
N GLY A 236 57.44 -13.48 -15.66
CA GLY A 236 56.43 -13.35 -14.62
C GLY A 236 56.17 -11.89 -14.26
N ASN A 237 54.92 -11.50 -14.09
CA ASN A 237 54.60 -10.15 -13.63
C ASN A 237 55.00 -10.02 -12.17
N VAL A 238 56.11 -9.32 -11.89
CA VAL A 238 56.55 -9.01 -10.52
C VAL A 238 56.00 -7.66 -10.13
N TYR A 239 55.23 -7.63 -9.08
CA TYR A 239 54.62 -6.43 -8.54
C TYR A 239 55.35 -5.98 -7.29
N TYR A 240 55.80 -4.72 -7.28
CA TYR A 240 56.42 -4.09 -6.15
C TYR A 240 55.45 -3.10 -5.50
N TYR A 241 55.35 -3.12 -4.18
CA TYR A 241 54.63 -2.11 -3.46
C TYR A 241 55.32 -1.76 -2.14
N ALA A 242 55.30 -0.51 -1.76
CA ALA A 242 55.90 -0.03 -0.51
C ALA A 242 54.94 -0.29 0.68
N SER A 243 53.65 -0.14 0.45
CA SER A 243 52.61 -0.45 1.43
C SER A 243 51.29 -0.71 0.71
N LEU A 244 50.51 -1.64 1.23
CA LEU A 244 49.19 -1.98 0.76
C LEU A 244 48.20 -1.84 1.91
N SER A 245 47.22 -1.02 1.75
CA SER A 245 46.18 -0.84 2.76
C SER A 245 44.77 -0.84 2.15
N ALA A 246 43.81 -1.44 2.84
CA ALA A 246 42.42 -1.41 2.51
C ALA A 246 41.62 -1.11 3.77
N ASN A 247 40.80 -0.08 3.75
CA ASN A 247 40.02 0.37 4.91
C ASN A 247 40.84 0.55 6.20
N GLY A 248 42.02 1.11 6.09
CA GLY A 248 42.94 1.31 7.21
C GLY A 248 43.70 0.08 7.72
N VAL A 249 43.49 -1.06 7.10
CA VAL A 249 44.21 -2.29 7.44
C VAL A 249 45.42 -2.41 6.53
N SER A 250 46.64 -2.47 7.11
CA SER A 250 47.85 -2.78 6.35
C SER A 250 47.85 -4.22 5.94
N ILE A 251 47.95 -4.50 4.63
CA ILE A 251 47.98 -5.87 4.07
C ILE A 251 49.35 -6.28 3.57
N GLY A 252 50.35 -5.48 3.75
CA GLY A 252 51.74 -5.82 3.50
C GLY A 252 52.61 -4.66 3.05
N SER A 253 53.91 -4.83 3.14
CA SER A 253 54.92 -3.93 2.62
C SER A 253 56.08 -4.72 2.00
N GLY A 254 56.74 -4.14 1.01
CA GLY A 254 57.89 -4.76 0.35
C GLY A 254 57.61 -5.35 -1.01
N VAL A 255 58.55 -6.17 -1.51
CA VAL A 255 58.45 -6.83 -2.83
C VAL A 255 57.63 -8.13 -2.72
N GLN A 256 56.50 -8.21 -3.41
CA GLN A 256 55.68 -9.41 -3.46
C GLN A 256 55.13 -9.63 -4.88
N THR A 257 55.05 -10.89 -5.30
CA THR A 257 54.37 -11.24 -6.55
C THR A 257 52.92 -11.56 -6.24
N VAL A 258 52.01 -10.80 -6.79
CA VAL A 258 50.58 -10.98 -6.58
C VAL A 258 49.88 -11.05 -7.92
N ASN A 259 49.17 -12.15 -8.15
CA ASN A 259 48.24 -12.26 -9.27
C ASN A 259 46.89 -11.75 -8.83
N LEU A 260 46.53 -10.57 -9.28
CA LEU A 260 45.24 -9.99 -9.00
C LEU A 260 44.24 -10.44 -10.07
N TYR A 261 43.38 -11.38 -9.71
CA TYR A 261 42.27 -11.79 -10.55
C TYR A 261 40.99 -11.09 -10.07
N TYR A 262 40.29 -10.54 -11.02
CA TYR A 262 38.93 -10.01 -10.78
C TYR A 262 37.90 -11.11 -11.14
N PRO A 263 36.84 -11.28 -10.32
CA PRO A 263 36.50 -10.65 -9.05
C PRO A 263 37.28 -11.23 -7.86
N ILE A 264 37.85 -10.35 -7.04
CA ILE A 264 38.60 -10.75 -5.86
C ILE A 264 37.57 -11.08 -4.75
N THR A 265 37.38 -12.37 -4.53
CA THR A 265 36.80 -12.88 -3.28
C THR A 265 37.91 -12.98 -2.24
N THR A 266 37.62 -13.02 -0.96
CA THR A 266 38.65 -13.26 0.06
C THR A 266 39.58 -14.38 -0.36
N GLY A 267 40.86 -14.08 -0.57
CA GLY A 267 41.86 -15.03 -0.97
C GLY A 267 43.22 -14.72 -0.37
N LYS A 268 43.94 -15.76 0.04
CA LYS A 268 45.32 -15.63 0.47
C LYS A 268 46.20 -15.90 -0.74
N HIS A 269 46.95 -14.91 -1.19
CA HIS A 269 47.87 -15.06 -2.28
C HIS A 269 49.23 -15.63 -1.80
N THR A 270 49.99 -16.22 -2.75
CA THR A 270 51.17 -17.03 -2.52
C THR A 270 52.26 -16.39 -1.65
N ASN A 271 52.24 -15.12 -1.38
CA ASN A 271 53.19 -14.43 -0.53
C ASN A 271 52.58 -13.89 0.79
N GLY A 272 51.50 -14.47 1.26
CA GLY A 272 50.90 -14.08 2.53
C GLY A 272 50.00 -12.86 2.46
N LEU A 273 49.83 -12.24 1.30
CA LEU A 273 48.92 -11.13 1.11
C LEU A 273 47.47 -11.63 1.14
N THR A 274 46.69 -11.07 2.02
CA THR A 274 45.25 -11.35 2.09
C THR A 274 44.49 -10.14 1.59
N LEU A 275 43.72 -10.34 0.53
CA LEU A 275 42.83 -9.34 -0.01
C LEU A 275 41.43 -9.58 0.56
N TYR A 276 40.83 -8.55 1.12
CA TYR A 276 39.53 -8.65 1.71
C TYR A 276 38.47 -8.09 0.77
N LYS A 277 37.42 -8.87 0.59
CA LYS A 277 36.17 -8.32 0.08
C LYS A 277 35.55 -7.45 1.17
N GLY A 278 35.41 -6.16 0.94
CA GLY A 278 34.68 -5.29 1.84
C GLY A 278 33.22 -5.74 2.01
N ARG A 279 32.60 -5.37 3.11
CA ARG A 279 31.19 -5.68 3.39
C ARG A 279 30.25 -5.22 2.27
N THR A 280 30.71 -4.30 1.45
CA THR A 280 29.90 -3.55 0.50
C THR A 280 30.51 -3.45 -0.89
N GLY A 281 31.53 -4.23 -1.23
CA GLY A 281 32.03 -4.14 -2.57
C GLY A 281 33.40 -4.74 -2.87
N TRP A 282 33.81 -4.52 -4.08
CA TRP A 282 35.10 -4.96 -4.63
C TRP A 282 36.12 -3.84 -4.44
N TYR A 283 37.33 -4.19 -4.07
CA TYR A 283 38.45 -3.27 -3.98
C TYR A 283 39.13 -3.11 -5.34
N ARG A 284 39.50 -1.91 -5.67
CA ARG A 284 40.36 -1.60 -6.77
C ARG A 284 41.74 -1.31 -6.23
N CYS A 285 42.72 -1.80 -6.95
CA CYS A 285 44.11 -1.50 -6.68
C CYS A 285 44.58 -0.45 -7.69
N SER A 286 45.10 0.68 -7.24
CA SER A 286 45.85 1.62 -8.06
C SER A 286 47.28 1.71 -7.55
N VAL A 287 48.24 1.72 -8.48
CA VAL A 287 49.66 1.85 -8.18
C VAL A 287 50.08 3.22 -8.68
N ASN A 288 50.60 4.06 -7.81
CA ASN A 288 51.25 5.31 -8.23
C ASN A 288 52.70 5.10 -8.59
N SER A 289 53.34 6.11 -9.14
CA SER A 289 54.75 6.06 -9.60
C SER A 289 55.78 5.72 -8.51
N VAL A 290 55.38 5.62 -7.26
CA VAL A 290 56.22 5.31 -6.09
C VAL A 290 55.95 3.88 -5.54
N GLY A 291 55.08 3.08 -6.20
CA GLY A 291 54.81 1.73 -5.78
C GLY A 291 53.76 1.60 -4.66
N THR A 292 53.08 2.70 -4.29
CA THR A 292 52.00 2.67 -3.32
C THR A 292 50.71 2.13 -4.00
N VAL A 293 50.13 1.11 -3.42
CA VAL A 293 48.87 0.51 -3.87
C VAL A 293 47.74 1.01 -2.96
N THR A 294 46.77 1.70 -3.54
CA THR A 294 45.57 2.09 -2.83
C THR A 294 44.37 1.34 -3.38
N PHE A 295 43.57 0.83 -2.47
CA PHE A 295 42.28 0.23 -2.83
C PHE A 295 41.20 1.28 -2.73
N ASP A 296 40.54 1.53 -3.84
CA ASP A 296 39.39 2.38 -3.88
C ASP A 296 38.12 1.51 -3.92
N ALA A 297 37.45 1.42 -2.81
CA ALA A 297 36.13 0.82 -2.74
C ALA A 297 35.11 1.84 -3.19
N GLY A 298 34.28 1.48 -4.18
CA GLY A 298 33.12 2.30 -4.50
C GLY A 298 32.28 2.53 -3.24
N THR A 299 31.65 3.69 -3.15
CA THR A 299 30.83 4.05 -2.00
C THR A 299 29.35 3.73 -2.29
N ASN A 300 28.71 3.03 -1.36
CA ASN A 300 27.29 2.78 -1.46
C ASN A 300 26.49 4.10 -1.41
N GLY A 301 25.39 4.15 -2.11
CA GLY A 301 24.42 5.23 -2.00
C GLY A 301 23.81 5.27 -0.61
N THR A 302 23.65 6.48 -0.08
CA THR A 302 22.95 6.70 1.19
C THR A 302 21.46 6.39 1.04
N GLY A 303 20.84 5.78 2.03
CA GLY A 303 19.42 5.47 1.95
C GLY A 303 18.90 4.66 3.14
N ALA A 304 17.61 4.38 3.11
CA ALA A 304 16.93 3.67 4.17
C ALA A 304 17.19 2.16 4.11
N ALA A 305 17.13 1.50 5.25
CA ALA A 305 17.07 0.05 5.37
C ALA A 305 15.72 -0.50 4.86
N ALA A 306 15.68 -1.80 4.59
CA ALA A 306 14.43 -2.47 4.24
C ALA A 306 13.42 -2.35 5.40
N THR A 307 12.17 -2.12 5.05
CA THR A 307 11.05 -2.03 5.99
C THR A 307 9.81 -2.70 5.42
N LYS A 308 8.77 -2.84 6.24
CA LYS A 308 7.45 -3.30 5.81
C LYS A 308 6.45 -2.15 5.80
N ILE A 309 5.57 -2.11 4.81
CA ILE A 309 4.47 -1.14 4.74
C ILE A 309 3.64 -1.27 6.03
N PHE A 310 3.51 -0.19 6.79
CA PHE A 310 2.86 -0.17 8.11
C PHE A 310 3.36 -1.23 9.10
N GLY A 311 4.61 -1.70 8.96
CA GLY A 311 5.18 -2.73 9.83
C GLY A 311 4.77 -4.17 9.53
N THR A 312 3.74 -4.41 8.75
CA THR A 312 3.13 -5.74 8.51
C THR A 312 2.98 -6.12 7.05
N GLY A 313 2.93 -5.15 6.13
CA GLY A 313 2.74 -5.36 4.69
C GLY A 313 3.99 -5.86 3.96
N ASP A 314 4.01 -5.66 2.64
CA ASP A 314 5.14 -6.03 1.79
C ASP A 314 6.43 -5.38 2.25
N THR A 315 7.55 -6.10 2.09
CA THR A 315 8.88 -5.53 2.35
C THR A 315 9.26 -4.58 1.21
N VAL A 316 9.64 -3.36 1.56
CA VAL A 316 10.01 -2.29 0.62
C VAL A 316 11.30 -1.63 1.04
N SER A 317 11.88 -0.76 0.18
CA SER A 317 13.14 -0.06 0.41
C SER A 317 14.33 -1.02 0.59
N GLY A 318 15.41 -0.52 1.16
CA GLY A 318 16.66 -1.22 1.40
C GLY A 318 17.72 -0.94 0.35
N PRO A 319 18.99 -1.21 0.68
CA PRO A 319 20.07 -1.07 -0.28
C PRO A 319 19.91 -2.05 -1.45
N GLY A 320 20.60 -1.77 -2.56
CA GLY A 320 20.66 -2.67 -3.70
C GLY A 320 21.35 -4.00 -3.35
N GLU A 321 21.11 -4.98 -4.18
CA GLU A 321 21.72 -6.30 -4.10
C GLU A 321 22.65 -6.50 -5.32
N THR A 322 22.58 -7.64 -6.02
CA THR A 322 23.43 -7.91 -7.20
C THR A 322 22.80 -7.50 -8.52
N SER A 323 21.47 -7.31 -8.58
CA SER A 323 20.71 -7.02 -9.79
C SER A 323 19.99 -5.67 -9.71
N ASN A 324 19.16 -5.37 -10.71
CA ASN A 324 18.20 -4.26 -10.61
C ASN A 324 17.29 -4.46 -9.40
N ALA A 325 16.77 -3.35 -8.87
CA ALA A 325 15.84 -3.40 -7.74
C ALA A 325 14.64 -4.30 -8.06
N SER A 326 14.37 -5.23 -7.15
CA SER A 326 13.23 -6.16 -7.22
C SER A 326 12.05 -5.70 -6.35
N ARG A 327 12.27 -4.74 -5.45
CA ARG A 327 11.30 -4.19 -4.51
C ARG A 327 11.09 -2.70 -4.75
N LEU A 328 9.90 -2.21 -4.39
CA LEU A 328 9.62 -0.76 -4.39
C LEU A 328 10.60 -0.04 -3.46
N GLY A 329 11.12 1.10 -3.89
CA GLY A 329 12.08 1.91 -3.15
C GLY A 329 13.46 1.28 -2.96
N GLN A 330 13.72 0.07 -3.38
CA GLN A 330 15.04 -0.58 -3.25
C GLN A 330 16.09 0.14 -4.11
N GLY A 331 17.33 0.23 -3.63
CA GLY A 331 18.46 0.71 -4.42
C GLY A 331 18.83 -0.25 -5.55
N GLY A 332 19.48 0.26 -6.60
CA GLY A 332 20.04 -0.55 -7.70
C GLY A 332 21.24 -1.37 -7.24
N GLY A 333 21.41 -2.56 -7.79
CA GLY A 333 22.46 -3.49 -7.42
C GLY A 333 23.80 -3.29 -8.14
N THR A 334 24.79 -4.09 -7.82
CA THR A 334 26.16 -4.01 -8.38
C THR A 334 26.25 -4.36 -9.86
N SER A 335 25.37 -5.22 -10.36
CA SER A 335 25.26 -5.57 -11.78
C SER A 335 24.00 -5.00 -12.45
N GLY A 336 23.16 -4.31 -11.69
CA GLY A 336 21.95 -3.64 -12.16
C GLY A 336 21.90 -2.20 -11.68
N ILE A 337 21.61 -1.28 -12.58
CA ILE A 337 21.68 0.16 -12.33
C ILE A 337 20.42 0.68 -11.64
N ARG A 338 19.25 0.09 -11.94
CA ARG A 338 17.96 0.68 -11.63
C ARG A 338 17.55 0.54 -10.19
N GLY A 339 17.17 1.64 -9.56
CA GLY A 339 16.43 1.67 -8.31
C GLY A 339 14.96 1.38 -8.50
N GLY A 340 14.28 0.92 -7.46
CA GLY A 340 12.84 0.67 -7.43
C GLY A 340 12.05 1.97 -7.26
N ASN A 341 10.87 2.05 -7.87
CA ASN A 341 9.96 3.19 -7.70
C ASN A 341 9.43 3.29 -6.27
N GLY A 342 9.05 4.48 -5.87
CA GLY A 342 8.36 4.75 -4.62
C GLY A 342 6.90 4.27 -4.62
N LEU A 343 6.22 4.56 -3.52
CA LEU A 343 4.82 4.21 -3.29
C LEU A 343 4.22 5.17 -2.25
N VAL A 344 2.95 5.49 -2.40
CA VAL A 344 2.15 6.08 -1.32
C VAL A 344 0.99 5.15 -1.00
N VAL A 345 0.78 4.85 0.29
CA VAL A 345 -0.36 4.06 0.76
C VAL A 345 -1.15 4.87 1.77
N VAL A 346 -2.45 4.95 1.56
CA VAL A 346 -3.41 5.59 2.47
C VAL A 346 -4.36 4.49 2.95
N ARG A 347 -4.55 4.36 4.25
CA ARG A 347 -5.52 3.44 4.83
C ARG A 347 -6.36 4.15 5.89
N ASN A 348 -7.56 3.65 6.19
CA ASN A 348 -8.28 4.14 7.36
C ASN A 348 -7.44 3.88 8.63
N ALA A 349 -7.44 4.86 9.55
CA ALA A 349 -6.70 4.75 10.79
C ALA A 349 -7.20 3.57 11.66
N ARG A 350 -6.27 2.90 12.34
CA ARG A 350 -6.52 1.71 13.17
C ARG A 350 -5.98 1.90 14.57
#